data_1565a94a8ee07eb9de273eb2f07ed623
#
_entry.id   1565a94a8ee07eb9de273eb2f07ed623
#
_cell.length_a   1.000
_cell.length_b   1.000
_cell.length_c   1.000
_cell.angle_alpha   90.00
_cell.angle_beta   90.00
_cell.angle_gamma   90.00
#
_symmetry.space_group_name_H-M   'P 1'
#
loop_
_entity.id
_entity.type
_entity.pdbx_description
1 polymer ?
#
loop_
_entity_poly.entity_id
_entity_poly.type
_entity_poly.pdbx_seq_one_letter_code
_entity_poly.pdbx_strand_id
1 'polypeptide(L)'
;MITLTGYCLNTTGQDAKDSTALRPTFGATLTSDMQTDFQETRIQHLLELSAEVPLSRKLTMQVHSMSAKASNEEWLYYDMQGFSNIDCYEDVPFALTVAGLEWKINDRHTLFAGIRRTDEDYFCSDVLGMFTNSSMGIFPTLSYNYIVNTYPEAAMGVHYAYDDERWRLQASLYNGIGNHDFKGGYNVFRFCPKDDGLLLLGQVEYRWRGSSYYLGGSKHTEDEAPYTMWAYAEQKLWPNVTLLATYGHAFGKESLCDNFYGGGATMTLKNWDLAVFTDYMEVLGFGQWSTEIGIGWHVSEVLTVKPVLHIMKLDEEDTKLVGLMRVCIEL
;
A
#
# COMPACT_ATOMS: atom_id res chain seq x y z
N MET A 1 -4.86 -11.89 15.21
CA MET A 1 -4.59 -10.45 14.99
C MET A 1 -4.50 -10.32 13.49
N ILE A 2 -5.59 -9.94 12.85
CA ILE A 2 -5.73 -9.86 11.40
C ILE A 2 -5.58 -8.40 11.04
N THR A 3 -4.61 -8.10 10.25
CA THR A 3 -4.24 -6.75 9.83
C THR A 3 -4.91 -6.41 8.52
N LEU A 4 -5.73 -5.38 8.56
CA LEU A 4 -6.26 -4.68 7.41
C LEU A 4 -5.15 -3.86 6.77
N THR A 5 -4.75 -4.23 5.62
CA THR A 5 -4.13 -3.48 4.55
C THR A 5 -2.89 -4.13 4.01
N GLY A 6 -2.73 -4.02 2.72
CA GLY A 6 -1.58 -4.39 1.94
C GLY A 6 -0.94 -5.69 2.40
N TYR A 7 -1.13 -6.76 1.70
CA TYR A 7 -0.62 -8.07 2.06
C TYR A 7 0.90 -8.07 2.24
N CYS A 8 1.40 -7.57 3.38
CA CYS A 8 2.58 -8.12 3.94
C CYS A 8 2.17 -9.49 4.49
N LEU A 9 2.24 -10.51 3.68
CA LEU A 9 2.12 -11.88 4.13
C LEU A 9 3.22 -12.14 5.16
N ASN A 10 2.96 -11.71 6.41
CA ASN A 10 3.69 -12.25 7.54
C ASN A 10 3.28 -13.72 7.65
N THR A 11 4.02 -14.57 6.99
CA THR A 11 4.05 -16.00 7.34
C THR A 11 4.67 -16.11 8.74
N THR A 12 3.94 -15.65 9.76
CA THR A 12 4.24 -16.02 11.13
C THR A 12 4.02 -17.51 11.22
N GLY A 13 5.13 -18.21 11.39
CA GLY A 13 5.16 -19.66 11.52
C GLY A 13 4.17 -20.14 12.57
N GLN A 14 2.99 -20.52 12.13
CA GLN A 14 2.17 -21.45 12.87
C GLN A 14 2.76 -22.84 12.71
N ASP A 15 3.01 -23.46 13.83
CA ASP A 15 3.57 -24.79 14.00
C ASP A 15 3.14 -25.78 12.91
N ALA A 16 3.98 -25.97 11.90
CA ALA A 16 3.89 -27.06 10.95
C ALA A 16 4.35 -28.35 11.63
N LYS A 17 3.52 -28.91 12.50
CA LYS A 17 3.61 -30.32 12.85
C LYS A 17 2.81 -31.13 11.85
N ASP A 18 3.56 -31.83 10.99
CA ASP A 18 3.14 -32.97 10.19
C ASP A 18 1.97 -32.79 9.19
N SER A 19 2.24 -32.19 8.02
CA SER A 19 1.72 -32.75 6.77
C SER A 19 2.66 -32.41 5.60
N THR A 20 3.18 -33.43 4.93
CA THR A 20 4.01 -33.32 3.71
C THR A 20 3.20 -32.93 2.47
N ALA A 21 1.96 -32.50 2.62
CA ALA A 21 1.09 -32.12 1.52
C ALA A 21 1.24 -30.60 1.22
N LEU A 22 1.78 -30.28 0.05
CA LEU A 22 1.73 -28.94 -0.54
C LEU A 22 0.28 -28.61 -0.88
N ARG A 23 -0.37 -27.77 -0.09
CA ARG A 23 -1.78 -27.40 -0.30
C ARG A 23 -1.87 -25.95 -0.77
N PRO A 24 -2.63 -25.65 -1.83
CA PRO A 24 -2.97 -24.30 -2.20
C PRO A 24 -3.74 -23.59 -1.08
N THR A 25 -3.49 -22.29 -0.93
CA THR A 25 -4.29 -21.37 -0.11
C THR A 25 -5.01 -20.38 -1.00
N PHE A 26 -6.20 -19.97 -0.59
CA PHE A 26 -7.02 -19.00 -1.31
C PHE A 26 -7.50 -17.97 -0.31
N GLY A 27 -7.61 -16.72 -0.76
CA GLY A 27 -8.17 -15.63 0.02
C GLY A 27 -9.10 -14.78 -0.83
N ALA A 28 -10.06 -14.14 -0.17
CA ALA A 28 -10.94 -13.17 -0.78
C ALA A 28 -11.17 -12.02 0.20
N THR A 29 -10.99 -10.79 -0.24
CA THR A 29 -11.26 -9.58 0.54
C THR A 29 -12.22 -8.69 -0.22
N LEU A 30 -13.30 -8.28 0.44
CA LEU A 30 -14.22 -7.24 -0.05
C LEU A 30 -14.12 -6.03 0.87
N THR A 31 -13.62 -4.93 0.34
CA THR A 31 -13.61 -3.62 1.02
C THR A 31 -14.65 -2.71 0.37
N SER A 32 -15.46 -2.06 1.20
CA SER A 32 -16.48 -1.11 0.75
C SER A 32 -16.39 0.17 1.55
N ASP A 33 -16.23 1.30 0.85
CA ASP A 33 -16.18 2.64 1.43
C ASP A 33 -17.43 3.42 1.03
N MET A 34 -18.10 3.98 2.02
CA MET A 34 -19.10 5.03 1.85
C MET A 34 -18.46 6.35 2.29
N GLN A 35 -18.30 7.26 1.36
CA GLN A 35 -17.66 8.56 1.55
C GLN A 35 -18.72 9.66 1.47
N THR A 36 -18.62 10.69 2.31
CA THR A 36 -19.54 11.83 2.27
C THR A 36 -18.84 13.12 2.71
N ASP A 37 -19.10 14.19 1.99
CA ASP A 37 -18.76 15.57 2.38
C ASP A 37 -19.93 16.25 3.14
N PHE A 38 -20.92 15.44 3.60
CA PHE A 38 -22.17 15.83 4.25
C PHE A 38 -23.20 16.53 3.34
N GLN A 39 -22.93 16.62 2.03
CA GLN A 39 -23.88 17.09 0.99
C GLN A 39 -24.15 15.95 0.00
N GLU A 40 -23.09 15.30 -0.44
CA GLU A 40 -23.15 14.20 -1.38
C GLU A 40 -22.54 12.93 -0.75
N THR A 41 -22.84 11.79 -1.35
CA THR A 41 -22.31 10.50 -0.91
C THR A 41 -21.86 9.70 -2.12
N ARG A 42 -20.66 9.13 -2.01
CA ARG A 42 -20.08 8.21 -2.98
C ARG A 42 -19.84 6.86 -2.31
N ILE A 43 -20.12 5.78 -3.02
CA ILE A 43 -19.86 4.42 -2.54
C ILE A 43 -18.90 3.77 -3.52
N GLN A 44 -17.89 3.08 -3.01
CA GLN A 44 -16.96 2.31 -3.82
C GLN A 44 -16.68 0.96 -3.19
N HIS A 45 -16.33 0.01 -4.04
CA HIS A 45 -16.06 -1.37 -3.68
C HIS A 45 -14.76 -1.83 -4.32
N LEU A 46 -13.97 -2.57 -3.56
CA LEU A 46 -12.81 -3.30 -4.03
C LEU A 46 -12.96 -4.76 -3.63
N LEU A 47 -12.95 -5.66 -4.60
CA LEU A 47 -12.84 -7.10 -4.41
C LEU A 47 -11.44 -7.55 -4.79
N GLU A 48 -10.74 -8.18 -3.88
CA GLU A 48 -9.43 -8.80 -4.12
C GLU A 48 -9.53 -10.31 -3.92
N LEU A 49 -8.92 -11.06 -4.83
CA LEU A 49 -8.85 -12.52 -4.77
C LEU A 49 -7.38 -12.93 -4.85
N SER A 50 -6.97 -13.85 -3.99
CA SER A 50 -5.61 -14.37 -3.96
C SER A 50 -5.57 -15.89 -4.00
N ALA A 51 -4.52 -16.42 -4.61
CA ALA A 51 -4.20 -17.83 -4.61
C ALA A 51 -2.69 -18.02 -4.50
N GLU A 52 -2.26 -18.85 -3.55
CA GLU A 52 -0.89 -19.31 -3.42
C GLU A 52 -0.83 -20.82 -3.65
N VAL A 53 -0.06 -21.25 -4.62
CA VAL A 53 0.08 -22.65 -5.02
C VAL A 53 1.52 -23.09 -4.81
N PRO A 54 1.83 -23.81 -3.74
CA PRO A 54 3.16 -24.37 -3.54
C PRO A 54 3.48 -25.41 -4.64
N LEU A 55 4.47 -25.13 -5.47
CA LEU A 55 4.97 -26.03 -6.51
C LEU A 55 6.05 -26.99 -5.94
N SER A 56 6.74 -26.54 -4.90
CA SER A 56 7.71 -27.32 -4.13
C SER A 56 7.88 -26.70 -2.74
N ARG A 57 8.73 -27.28 -1.90
CA ARG A 57 9.09 -26.70 -0.58
C ARG A 57 9.75 -25.32 -0.67
N LYS A 58 10.26 -24.94 -1.85
CA LYS A 58 11.01 -23.70 -2.06
C LYS A 58 10.41 -22.81 -3.13
N LEU A 59 9.40 -23.27 -3.84
CA LEU A 59 8.82 -22.53 -4.98
C LEU A 59 7.32 -22.48 -4.83
N THR A 60 6.77 -21.26 -4.80
CA THR A 60 5.34 -20.98 -4.72
C THR A 60 4.94 -20.13 -5.92
N MET A 61 3.85 -20.47 -6.57
CA MET A 61 3.18 -19.61 -7.54
C MET A 61 2.18 -18.73 -6.79
N GLN A 62 2.23 -17.42 -7.01
CA GLN A 62 1.31 -16.43 -6.45
C GLN A 62 0.47 -15.83 -7.57
N VAL A 63 -0.83 -15.72 -7.36
CA VAL A 63 -1.77 -15.07 -8.30
C VAL A 63 -2.77 -14.25 -7.49
N HIS A 64 -2.76 -12.92 -7.68
CA HIS A 64 -3.76 -12.03 -7.10
C HIS A 64 -4.46 -11.24 -8.21
N SER A 65 -5.73 -11.00 -8.03
CA SER A 65 -6.54 -10.18 -8.93
C SER A 65 -7.46 -9.27 -8.14
N MET A 66 -7.89 -8.20 -8.78
CA MET A 66 -8.81 -7.24 -8.18
C MET A 66 -9.89 -6.80 -9.17
N SER A 67 -11.00 -6.35 -8.61
CA SER A 67 -12.06 -5.60 -9.28
C SER A 67 -12.45 -4.43 -8.42
N ALA A 68 -12.55 -3.23 -8.99
CA ALA A 68 -12.97 -2.04 -8.28
C ALA A 68 -14.08 -1.32 -9.04
N LYS A 69 -15.04 -0.76 -8.29
CA LYS A 69 -16.17 -0.03 -8.85
C LYS A 69 -16.66 1.06 -7.89
N ALA A 70 -16.94 2.24 -8.45
CA ALA A 70 -17.57 3.34 -7.73
C ALA A 70 -19.01 3.60 -8.21
N SER A 71 -19.85 4.23 -7.37
CA SER A 71 -21.24 4.60 -7.71
C SER A 71 -21.32 5.69 -8.75
N ASN A 72 -20.29 6.53 -8.86
CA ASN A 72 -20.09 7.56 -9.87
C ASN A 72 -18.59 7.74 -10.13
N GLU A 73 -18.25 8.31 -11.28
CA GLU A 73 -16.85 8.54 -11.69
C GLU A 73 -16.30 9.86 -11.11
N GLU A 74 -17.16 10.75 -10.60
CA GLU A 74 -16.75 12.03 -10.02
C GLU A 74 -16.32 11.84 -8.56
N TRP A 75 -15.22 12.48 -8.20
CA TRP A 75 -14.76 12.57 -6.82
C TRP A 75 -15.66 13.51 -6.03
N LEU A 76 -15.95 13.15 -4.76
CA LEU A 76 -16.72 14.04 -3.88
C LEU A 76 -16.02 15.37 -3.65
N TYR A 77 -14.70 15.35 -3.62
CA TYR A 77 -13.88 16.50 -3.32
C TYR A 77 -12.46 16.31 -3.89
N TYR A 78 -11.88 17.38 -4.40
CA TYR A 78 -10.48 17.36 -4.83
C TYR A 78 -9.55 17.26 -3.63
N ASP A 79 -8.74 16.23 -3.59
CA ASP A 79 -7.78 15.91 -2.56
C ASP A 79 -6.48 15.42 -3.22
N MET A 80 -5.36 16.07 -2.89
CA MET A 80 -4.07 15.69 -3.46
C MET A 80 -3.58 14.34 -2.96
N GLN A 81 -4.07 13.85 -1.82
CA GLN A 81 -3.57 12.62 -1.20
C GLN A 81 -4.46 11.41 -1.48
N GLY A 82 -5.74 11.62 -1.73
CA GLY A 82 -6.75 10.57 -1.79
C GLY A 82 -7.10 10.02 -0.40
N PHE A 83 -8.22 10.45 0.17
CA PHE A 83 -8.68 10.03 1.50
C PHE A 83 -9.19 8.59 1.55
N SER A 84 -9.28 7.91 0.43
CA SER A 84 -9.55 6.48 0.37
C SER A 84 -8.52 5.76 -0.52
N ASN A 85 -7.73 4.89 0.10
CA ASN A 85 -6.70 4.11 -0.60
C ASN A 85 -7.24 2.96 -1.46
N ILE A 86 -8.56 2.76 -1.53
CA ILE A 86 -9.20 1.85 -2.50
C ILE A 86 -9.85 2.61 -3.66
N ASP A 87 -9.75 3.94 -3.68
CA ASP A 87 -10.30 4.73 -4.76
C ASP A 87 -9.46 4.60 -6.03
N CYS A 88 -10.11 4.44 -7.17
CA CYS A 88 -9.49 4.43 -8.47
C CYS A 88 -10.18 5.44 -9.39
N TYR A 89 -9.39 5.99 -10.32
CA TYR A 89 -9.82 7.01 -11.27
C TYR A 89 -10.80 6.48 -12.33
N GLU A 90 -10.95 5.16 -12.45
CA GLU A 90 -11.91 4.51 -13.33
C GLU A 90 -12.39 3.16 -12.75
N ASP A 91 -13.51 2.66 -13.22
CA ASP A 91 -13.94 1.29 -12.92
C ASP A 91 -12.91 0.28 -13.42
N VAL A 92 -12.50 -0.63 -12.55
CA VAL A 92 -11.59 -1.73 -12.86
C VAL A 92 -12.38 -3.03 -12.88
N PRO A 93 -12.85 -3.50 -14.04
CA PRO A 93 -13.63 -4.73 -14.12
C PRO A 93 -12.84 -5.95 -13.67
N PHE A 94 -11.55 -5.98 -14.02
CA PHE A 94 -10.60 -7.00 -13.62
C PHE A 94 -9.17 -6.50 -13.85
N ALA A 95 -8.32 -6.65 -12.85
CA ALA A 95 -6.88 -6.44 -12.97
C ALA A 95 -6.12 -7.60 -12.33
N LEU A 96 -5.06 -8.05 -12.98
CA LEU A 96 -4.10 -8.99 -12.41
C LEU A 96 -3.02 -8.17 -11.70
N THR A 97 -2.95 -8.29 -10.38
CA THR A 97 -2.08 -7.46 -9.53
C THR A 97 -0.81 -8.18 -9.10
N VAL A 98 -0.88 -9.51 -8.94
CA VAL A 98 0.29 -10.37 -8.75
C VAL A 98 0.14 -11.60 -9.64
N ALA A 99 1.17 -11.96 -10.39
CA ALA A 99 1.27 -13.24 -11.06
C ALA A 99 2.74 -13.60 -11.26
N GLY A 100 3.25 -14.56 -10.50
CA GLY A 100 4.66 -14.90 -10.57
C GLY A 100 5.05 -16.07 -9.69
N LEU A 101 6.35 -16.24 -9.60
CA LEU A 101 6.98 -17.30 -8.83
C LEU A 101 7.82 -16.71 -7.72
N GLU A 102 7.56 -17.11 -6.49
CA GLU A 102 8.38 -16.85 -5.33
C GLU A 102 9.29 -18.05 -5.05
N TRP A 103 10.59 -17.81 -5.01
CA TRP A 103 11.60 -18.80 -4.69
C TRP A 103 12.23 -18.49 -3.32
N LYS A 104 12.00 -19.37 -2.33
CA LYS A 104 12.70 -19.39 -1.05
C LYS A 104 14.07 -20.01 -1.26
N ILE A 105 15.09 -19.17 -1.46
CA ILE A 105 16.49 -19.63 -1.64
C ILE A 105 16.94 -20.36 -0.37
N ASN A 106 16.65 -19.76 0.79
CA ASN A 106 16.78 -20.34 2.12
C ASN A 106 15.83 -19.62 3.10
N ASP A 107 15.92 -19.86 4.41
CA ASP A 107 15.02 -19.32 5.43
C ASP A 107 15.06 -17.79 5.58
N ARG A 108 16.05 -17.12 4.99
CA ARG A 108 16.23 -15.67 5.09
C ARG A 108 16.15 -14.95 3.73
N HIS A 109 16.24 -15.65 2.63
CA HIS A 109 16.36 -15.07 1.31
C HIS A 109 15.23 -15.55 0.41
N THR A 110 14.46 -14.61 -0.12
CA THR A 110 13.41 -14.85 -1.11
C THR A 110 13.67 -14.05 -2.37
N LEU A 111 13.26 -14.60 -3.50
CA LEU A 111 13.27 -13.94 -4.80
C LEU A 111 11.91 -14.18 -5.46
N PHE A 112 11.24 -13.11 -5.85
CA PHE A 112 10.04 -13.15 -6.66
C PHE A 112 10.36 -12.69 -8.09
N ALA A 113 9.73 -13.32 -9.07
CA ALA A 113 9.78 -12.88 -10.47
C ALA A 113 8.40 -13.02 -11.11
N GLY A 114 7.92 -11.94 -11.72
CA GLY A 114 6.58 -11.88 -12.32
C GLY A 114 5.99 -10.49 -12.26
N ILE A 115 4.67 -10.40 -12.35
CA ILE A 115 3.91 -9.17 -12.17
C ILE A 115 3.71 -8.92 -10.69
N ARG A 116 3.92 -7.67 -10.24
CA ARG A 116 3.71 -7.28 -8.85
C ARG A 116 3.44 -5.79 -8.72
N ARG A 117 2.70 -5.40 -7.68
CA ARG A 117 2.57 -4.00 -7.25
C ARG A 117 3.69 -3.65 -6.27
N THR A 118 4.08 -2.39 -6.24
CA THR A 118 5.06 -1.86 -5.27
C THR A 118 4.53 -1.93 -3.84
N ASP A 119 3.24 -1.66 -3.65
CA ASP A 119 2.54 -1.70 -2.36
C ASP A 119 2.31 -3.11 -1.79
N GLU A 120 2.71 -4.15 -2.49
CA GLU A 120 2.80 -5.52 -1.92
C GLU A 120 4.04 -5.71 -1.02
N ASP A 121 5.07 -4.89 -1.20
CA ASP A 121 6.37 -5.08 -0.55
C ASP A 121 6.85 -3.86 0.24
N TYR A 122 6.46 -2.65 -0.18
CA TYR A 122 6.90 -1.38 0.40
C TYR A 122 5.71 -0.66 1.04
N PHE A 123 5.97 0.11 2.10
CA PHE A 123 4.95 0.87 2.85
C PHE A 123 3.82 0.00 3.42
N CYS A 124 4.06 -1.29 3.56
CA CYS A 124 3.10 -2.26 4.07
C CYS A 124 3.46 -2.67 5.50
N SER A 125 2.99 -1.93 6.48
CA SER A 125 3.09 -2.27 7.89
C SER A 125 1.71 -2.31 8.54
N ASP A 126 1.61 -3.00 9.66
CA ASP A 126 0.37 -3.07 10.46
C ASP A 126 -0.11 -1.67 10.88
N VAL A 127 0.83 -0.74 11.10
CA VAL A 127 0.53 0.63 11.55
C VAL A 127 0.05 1.50 10.40
N LEU A 128 0.77 1.49 9.26
CA LEU A 128 0.34 2.22 8.05
C LEU A 128 -1.02 1.74 7.59
N GLY A 129 -1.27 0.46 7.68
CA GLY A 129 -2.52 -0.15 7.32
C GLY A 129 -3.71 0.20 8.18
N MET A 130 -3.54 0.84 9.29
CA MET A 130 -4.66 1.37 10.06
C MET A 130 -5.27 2.62 9.44
N PHE A 131 -4.67 3.20 8.41
CA PHE A 131 -5.15 4.42 7.76
C PHE A 131 -5.86 4.13 6.44
N THR A 132 -6.78 5.00 6.05
CA THR A 132 -7.49 4.93 4.77
C THR A 132 -6.93 5.90 3.74
N ASN A 133 -6.17 6.89 4.17
CA ASN A 133 -5.52 7.86 3.29
C ASN A 133 -4.47 7.17 2.41
N SER A 134 -4.49 7.45 1.11
CA SER A 134 -3.59 6.83 0.11
C SER A 134 -2.12 7.13 0.37
N SER A 135 -1.78 8.28 0.97
CA SER A 135 -0.41 8.63 1.32
C SER A 135 0.21 7.73 2.41
N MET A 136 -0.62 6.94 3.11
CA MET A 136 -0.14 5.90 4.03
C MET A 136 0.17 4.57 3.32
N GLY A 137 -0.25 4.41 2.07
CA GLY A 137 0.14 3.29 1.21
C GLY A 137 1.46 3.57 0.48
N ILE A 138 1.46 4.54 -0.44
CA ILE A 138 2.66 4.98 -1.16
C ILE A 138 2.84 6.47 -0.90
N PHE A 139 4.03 6.87 -0.44
CA PHE A 139 4.27 8.28 -0.12
C PHE A 139 4.18 9.16 -1.38
N PRO A 140 3.55 10.35 -1.27
CA PRO A 140 3.34 11.27 -2.40
C PRO A 140 4.61 11.64 -3.15
N THR A 141 5.75 11.73 -2.47
CA THR A 141 7.05 11.96 -3.09
C THR A 141 7.46 10.86 -4.07
N LEU A 142 6.89 9.66 -3.98
CA LEU A 142 7.07 8.60 -4.95
C LEU A 142 5.97 8.63 -6.02
N SER A 143 4.69 8.62 -5.62
CA SER A 143 3.57 8.47 -6.54
C SER A 143 3.32 9.67 -7.46
N TYR A 144 3.68 10.90 -7.04
CA TYR A 144 3.55 12.09 -7.90
C TYR A 144 4.71 12.27 -8.87
N ASN A 145 5.87 11.68 -8.58
CA ASN A 145 7.08 11.96 -9.36
C ASN A 145 7.31 11.01 -10.53
N TYR A 146 6.68 9.85 -10.53
CA TYR A 146 6.67 8.95 -11.68
C TYR A 146 5.56 7.92 -11.58
N ILE A 147 5.20 7.35 -12.74
CA ILE A 147 4.23 6.27 -12.80
C ILE A 147 4.85 5.05 -12.13
N VAL A 148 4.29 4.66 -11.00
CA VAL A 148 4.69 3.46 -10.25
C VAL A 148 3.64 2.38 -10.42
N ASN A 149 4.09 1.13 -10.35
CA ASN A 149 3.21 -0.03 -10.30
C ASN A 149 2.62 -0.20 -8.89
N THR A 150 1.74 0.71 -8.52
CA THR A 150 0.98 0.68 -7.26
C THR A 150 -0.51 0.59 -7.55
N TYR A 151 -1.33 0.27 -6.56
CA TYR A 151 -2.78 0.16 -6.71
C TYR A 151 -3.35 1.29 -7.60
N PRO A 152 -4.14 0.98 -8.61
CA PRO A 152 -4.57 -0.35 -9.11
C PRO A 152 -3.62 -1.01 -10.10
N GLU A 153 -2.47 -0.44 -10.39
CA GLU A 153 -1.53 -0.83 -11.44
C GLU A 153 -0.49 -1.85 -10.96
N ALA A 154 -0.05 -2.70 -11.85
CA ALA A 154 1.02 -3.67 -11.60
C ALA A 154 2.00 -3.71 -12.78
N ALA A 155 3.24 -4.11 -12.54
CA ALA A 155 4.27 -4.23 -13.57
C ALA A 155 5.07 -5.52 -13.46
N MET A 156 5.63 -5.93 -14.58
CA MET A 156 6.55 -7.07 -14.66
C MET A 156 7.89 -6.69 -14.04
N GLY A 157 8.45 -7.57 -13.20
CA GLY A 157 9.74 -7.32 -12.58
C GLY A 157 10.23 -8.43 -11.66
N VAL A 158 11.18 -8.07 -10.84
CA VAL A 158 11.77 -8.94 -9.81
C VAL A 158 11.83 -8.21 -8.47
N HIS A 159 11.61 -8.95 -7.42
CA HIS A 159 11.73 -8.47 -6.04
C HIS A 159 12.59 -9.47 -5.24
N TYR A 160 13.55 -8.95 -4.51
CA TYR A 160 14.40 -9.72 -3.60
C TYR A 160 14.23 -9.21 -2.20
N ALA A 161 14.11 -10.12 -1.23
CA ALA A 161 14.12 -9.81 0.19
C ALA A 161 15.10 -10.71 0.97
N TYR A 162 15.84 -10.07 1.87
CA TYR A 162 16.52 -10.69 3.01
C TYR A 162 15.77 -10.33 4.28
N ASP A 163 15.48 -11.29 5.12
CA ASP A 163 14.75 -11.10 6.38
C ASP A 163 15.38 -11.93 7.50
N ASP A 164 15.73 -11.26 8.61
CA ASP A 164 16.12 -11.91 9.86
C ASP A 164 15.37 -11.28 11.05
N GLU A 165 15.72 -11.62 12.27
CA GLU A 165 15.05 -11.13 13.47
C GLU A 165 15.10 -9.60 13.63
N ARG A 166 16.13 -8.93 13.07
CA ARG A 166 16.39 -7.50 13.27
C ARG A 166 16.33 -6.69 11.99
N TRP A 167 16.66 -7.29 10.85
CA TRP A 167 16.82 -6.59 9.60
C TRP A 167 15.96 -7.19 8.51
N ARG A 168 15.28 -6.37 7.76
CA ARG A 168 14.72 -6.72 6.46
C ARG A 168 15.33 -5.80 5.41
N LEU A 169 15.88 -6.38 4.37
CA LEU A 169 16.45 -5.66 3.23
C LEU A 169 15.66 -6.06 1.99
N GLN A 170 15.17 -5.08 1.25
CA GLN A 170 14.36 -5.31 0.06
C GLN A 170 14.94 -4.55 -1.13
N ALA A 171 14.90 -5.14 -2.30
CA ALA A 171 15.28 -4.50 -3.56
C ALA A 171 14.39 -5.01 -4.69
N SER A 172 13.90 -4.10 -5.52
CA SER A 172 13.05 -4.41 -6.66
C SER A 172 13.52 -3.71 -7.93
N LEU A 173 13.24 -4.37 -9.04
CA LEU A 173 13.39 -3.83 -10.38
C LEU A 173 12.12 -4.16 -11.16
N TYR A 174 11.38 -3.14 -11.59
CA TYR A 174 10.15 -3.30 -12.37
C TYR A 174 10.29 -2.61 -13.73
N ASN A 175 9.46 -3.02 -14.71
CA ASN A 175 9.22 -2.23 -15.90
C ASN A 175 8.76 -0.83 -15.47
N GLY A 176 9.25 0.22 -16.10
CA GLY A 176 9.05 1.59 -15.64
C GLY A 176 7.62 2.12 -15.78
N ILE A 177 6.77 1.38 -16.51
CA ILE A 177 5.34 1.70 -16.65
C ILE A 177 4.53 0.49 -16.19
N GLY A 178 3.57 0.74 -15.31
CA GLY A 178 2.59 -0.25 -14.87
C GLY A 178 1.46 -0.47 -15.88
N ASN A 179 0.61 -1.45 -15.61
CA ASN A 179 -0.60 -1.69 -16.39
C ASN A 179 -1.67 -0.66 -16.01
N HIS A 180 -1.98 0.26 -16.91
CA HIS A 180 -2.95 1.33 -16.75
C HIS A 180 -4.19 1.20 -17.67
N ASP A 181 -4.33 0.10 -18.41
CA ASP A 181 -5.51 -0.20 -19.24
C ASP A 181 -6.19 -1.50 -18.78
N PHE A 182 -7.21 -1.33 -17.95
CA PHE A 182 -7.98 -2.44 -17.38
C PHE A 182 -9.10 -2.95 -18.31
N LYS A 183 -9.26 -2.34 -19.50
CA LYS A 183 -10.25 -2.75 -20.52
C LYS A 183 -9.67 -3.73 -21.55
N GLY A 184 -8.41 -4.14 -21.36
CA GLY A 184 -7.79 -5.23 -22.12
C GLY A 184 -6.90 -4.79 -23.29
N GLY A 185 -6.56 -3.50 -23.39
CA GLY A 185 -5.64 -2.98 -24.41
C GLY A 185 -4.17 -3.14 -24.05
N TYR A 186 -3.82 -3.35 -22.79
CA TYR A 186 -2.46 -3.42 -22.30
C TYR A 186 -2.06 -4.83 -21.87
N ASN A 187 -0.84 -5.21 -22.24
CA ASN A 187 -0.26 -6.47 -21.80
C ASN A 187 0.53 -6.27 -20.49
N VAL A 188 -0.04 -6.66 -19.36
CA VAL A 188 0.60 -6.55 -18.05
C VAL A 188 1.91 -7.33 -17.93
N PHE A 189 2.14 -8.35 -18.78
CA PHE A 189 3.40 -9.08 -18.89
C PHE A 189 4.46 -8.37 -19.77
N ARG A 190 4.17 -7.13 -20.21
CA ARG A 190 5.13 -6.33 -20.97
C ARG A 190 6.36 -6.02 -20.11
N PHE A 191 7.52 -6.30 -20.66
CA PHE A 191 8.81 -5.88 -20.12
C PHE A 191 9.63 -5.27 -21.24
N CYS A 192 9.69 -3.94 -21.30
CA CYS A 192 10.30 -3.19 -22.39
C CYS A 192 11.13 -2.01 -21.85
N PRO A 193 12.27 -2.27 -21.17
CA PRO A 193 13.07 -1.22 -20.51
C PRO A 193 13.56 -0.11 -21.44
N LYS A 194 13.67 -0.41 -22.75
CA LYS A 194 14.12 0.56 -23.73
C LYS A 194 13.10 1.68 -23.99
N ASP A 195 11.81 1.36 -23.94
CA ASP A 195 10.74 2.29 -24.24
C ASP A 195 10.09 2.82 -22.94
N ASP A 196 9.99 1.97 -21.93
CA ASP A 196 9.26 2.23 -20.70
C ASP A 196 10.19 2.64 -19.53
N GLY A 197 11.50 2.52 -19.70
CA GLY A 197 12.45 2.65 -18.60
C GLY A 197 12.36 1.50 -17.59
N LEU A 198 12.98 1.70 -16.44
CA LEU A 198 12.96 0.78 -15.29
C LEU A 198 12.72 1.57 -14.01
N LEU A 199 11.93 1.02 -13.10
CA LEU A 199 11.78 1.51 -11.75
C LEU A 199 12.60 0.63 -10.80
N LEU A 200 13.54 1.27 -10.09
CA LEU A 200 14.36 0.64 -9.06
C LEU A 200 13.89 1.12 -7.69
N LEU A 201 13.74 0.19 -6.75
CA LEU A 201 13.40 0.50 -5.35
C LEU A 201 14.30 -0.29 -4.42
N GLY A 202 14.55 0.29 -3.25
CA GLY A 202 15.24 -0.40 -2.17
C GLY A 202 14.79 0.11 -0.82
N GLN A 203 14.68 -0.77 0.17
CA GLN A 203 14.31 -0.43 1.54
C GLN A 203 15.06 -1.29 2.54
N VAL A 204 15.39 -0.68 3.65
CA VAL A 204 15.94 -1.32 4.86
C VAL A 204 14.96 -1.10 5.99
N GLU A 205 14.58 -2.16 6.69
CA GLU A 205 13.87 -2.11 7.96
C GLU A 205 14.79 -2.58 9.09
N TYR A 206 14.81 -1.84 10.18
CA TYR A 206 15.47 -2.25 11.42
C TYR A 206 14.43 -2.42 12.53
N ARG A 207 14.40 -3.60 13.14
CA ARG A 207 13.46 -3.98 14.20
C ARG A 207 14.15 -3.98 15.56
N TRP A 208 13.56 -3.26 16.52
CA TRP A 208 14.12 -3.19 17.88
C TRP A 208 13.01 -3.03 18.93
N ARG A 209 12.92 -3.99 19.84
CA ARG A 209 11.95 -3.97 20.96
C ARG A 209 10.50 -3.73 20.55
N GLY A 210 10.07 -4.31 19.44
CA GLY A 210 8.72 -4.17 18.90
C GLY A 210 8.46 -2.86 18.15
N SER A 211 9.49 -2.05 17.93
CA SER A 211 9.49 -0.88 17.06
C SER A 211 10.14 -1.22 15.72
N SER A 212 9.73 -0.57 14.64
CA SER A 212 10.32 -0.70 13.31
C SER A 212 10.73 0.66 12.75
N TYR A 213 11.86 0.71 12.08
CA TYR A 213 12.44 1.91 11.48
C TYR A 213 12.80 1.59 10.04
N TYR A 214 12.29 2.38 9.11
CA TYR A 214 12.40 2.15 7.68
C TYR A 214 13.14 3.29 7.00
N LEU A 215 14.00 2.94 6.07
CA LEU A 215 14.68 3.86 5.18
C LEU A 215 14.70 3.25 3.78
N GLY A 216 14.22 3.99 2.80
CA GLY A 216 14.18 3.51 1.42
C GLY A 216 14.40 4.62 0.42
N GLY A 217 14.47 4.23 -0.84
CA GLY A 217 14.59 5.15 -1.96
C GLY A 217 14.27 4.46 -3.28
N SER A 218 14.03 5.28 -4.30
CA SER A 218 13.73 4.82 -5.63
C SER A 218 14.33 5.73 -6.71
N LYS A 219 14.45 5.18 -7.91
CA LYS A 219 14.85 5.89 -9.12
C LYS A 219 14.19 5.25 -10.32
N HIS A 220 13.55 6.07 -11.14
CA HIS A 220 13.18 5.72 -12.50
C HIS A 220 14.35 6.00 -13.45
N THR A 221 14.55 5.18 -14.48
CA THR A 221 15.69 5.34 -15.40
C THR A 221 15.48 6.39 -16.47
N GLU A 222 14.32 7.03 -16.56
CA GLU A 222 14.16 8.23 -17.39
C GLU A 222 15.11 9.34 -16.91
N ASP A 223 15.68 10.08 -17.87
CA ASP A 223 16.79 11.01 -17.60
C ASP A 223 16.42 12.12 -16.62
N GLU A 224 15.20 12.65 -16.69
CA GLU A 224 14.73 13.78 -15.87
C GLU A 224 13.98 13.36 -14.62
N ALA A 225 13.64 12.07 -14.48
CA ALA A 225 12.93 11.58 -13.29
C ALA A 225 13.73 11.84 -11.99
N PRO A 226 13.12 12.40 -10.94
CA PRO A 226 13.82 12.67 -9.69
C PRO A 226 14.25 11.37 -8.99
N TYR A 227 15.19 11.49 -8.04
CA TYR A 227 15.43 10.45 -7.03
C TYR A 227 14.46 10.68 -5.88
N THR A 228 13.86 9.64 -5.36
CA THR A 228 13.07 9.78 -4.12
C THR A 228 13.68 9.00 -2.98
N MET A 229 13.51 9.50 -1.79
CA MET A 229 13.83 8.78 -0.56
C MET A 229 12.68 8.91 0.43
N TRP A 230 12.56 7.92 1.28
CA TRP A 230 11.60 7.93 2.38
C TRP A 230 12.21 7.35 3.65
N ALA A 231 11.71 7.82 4.78
CA ALA A 231 11.97 7.23 6.08
C ALA A 231 10.67 7.24 6.89
N TYR A 232 10.41 6.18 7.63
CA TYR A 232 9.34 6.20 8.62
C TYR A 232 9.71 5.34 9.81
N ALA A 233 9.09 5.66 10.94
CA ALA A 233 9.36 5.01 12.20
C ALA A 233 8.05 4.68 12.91
N GLU A 234 7.94 3.46 13.39
CA GLU A 234 6.85 2.94 14.19
C GLU A 234 7.40 2.65 15.59
N GLN A 235 7.33 3.66 16.45
CA GLN A 235 7.86 3.57 17.79
C GLN A 235 6.83 3.02 18.77
N LYS A 236 7.01 1.79 19.22
CA LYS A 236 6.17 1.22 20.25
C LYS A 236 6.47 1.86 21.60
N LEU A 237 5.48 2.55 22.19
CA LEU A 237 5.59 3.18 23.51
C LEU A 237 5.07 2.25 24.61
N TRP A 238 3.92 1.63 24.36
CA TRP A 238 3.28 0.67 25.27
C TRP A 238 2.85 -0.56 24.46
N PRO A 239 2.49 -1.67 25.10
CA PRO A 239 2.06 -2.88 24.39
C PRO A 239 0.97 -2.67 23.33
N ASN A 240 0.14 -1.65 23.53
CA ASN A 240 -1.01 -1.33 22.68
C ASN A 240 -0.95 0.06 22.02
N VAL A 241 0.14 0.81 22.16
CA VAL A 241 0.28 2.17 21.57
C VAL A 241 1.56 2.27 20.78
N THR A 242 1.43 2.71 19.53
CA THR A 242 2.56 2.97 18.63
C THR A 242 2.48 4.41 18.11
N LEU A 243 3.61 5.13 18.14
CA LEU A 243 3.75 6.39 17.44
C LEU A 243 4.25 6.14 16.03
N LEU A 244 3.75 6.92 15.08
CA LEU A 244 4.17 6.93 13.69
C LEU A 244 4.78 8.29 13.33
N ALA A 245 5.90 8.28 12.64
CA ALA A 245 6.48 9.46 12.01
C ALA A 245 6.90 9.09 10.59
N THR A 246 6.60 9.95 9.61
CA THR A 246 6.89 9.72 8.20
C THR A 246 7.60 10.92 7.60
N TYR A 247 8.50 10.65 6.67
CA TYR A 247 9.18 11.65 5.86
C TYR A 247 9.45 11.08 4.46
N GLY A 248 9.14 11.85 3.43
CA GLY A 248 9.50 11.59 2.05
C GLY A 248 10.15 12.83 1.43
N HIS A 249 11.12 12.64 0.54
CA HIS A 249 11.76 13.72 -0.21
C HIS A 249 12.11 13.28 -1.62
N ALA A 250 11.89 14.15 -2.59
CA ALA A 250 12.29 13.95 -3.97
C ALA A 250 13.38 14.97 -4.37
N PHE A 251 14.42 14.48 -5.02
CA PHE A 251 15.58 15.25 -5.45
C PHE A 251 15.57 15.38 -6.97
N GLY A 252 15.35 16.56 -7.48
CA GLY A 252 15.38 16.82 -8.93
C GLY A 252 14.70 18.13 -9.28
N LYS A 253 14.96 18.66 -10.47
CA LYS A 253 14.36 19.92 -10.91
C LYS A 253 12.92 19.73 -11.45
N GLU A 254 12.59 18.54 -11.85
CA GLU A 254 11.31 18.15 -12.45
C GLU A 254 10.40 17.46 -11.42
N SER A 255 10.70 17.61 -10.12
CA SER A 255 9.88 17.05 -9.06
C SER A 255 8.53 17.76 -8.97
N LEU A 256 7.45 17.00 -8.94
CA LEU A 256 6.09 17.51 -8.74
C LEU A 256 5.73 17.61 -7.26
N CYS A 257 6.25 16.68 -6.44
CA CYS A 257 6.07 16.66 -4.99
C CYS A 257 7.45 16.51 -4.32
N ASP A 258 7.97 17.60 -3.77
CA ASP A 258 9.30 17.60 -3.17
C ASP A 258 9.32 17.00 -1.78
N ASN A 259 8.30 17.25 -0.98
CA ASN A 259 8.28 16.88 0.43
C ASN A 259 6.93 16.30 0.86
N PHE A 260 7.01 15.28 1.67
CA PHE A 260 5.89 14.73 2.44
C PHE A 260 6.37 14.43 3.86
N TYR A 261 5.62 14.86 4.86
CA TYR A 261 5.94 14.53 6.24
C TYR A 261 4.68 14.48 7.09
N GLY A 262 4.72 13.62 8.09
CA GLY A 262 3.59 13.46 8.97
C GLY A 262 3.94 12.77 10.28
N GLY A 263 2.98 12.76 11.16
CA GLY A 263 3.08 12.08 12.45
C GLY A 263 1.74 11.73 13.02
N GLY A 264 1.71 10.66 13.81
CA GLY A 264 0.48 10.15 14.37
C GLY A 264 0.68 9.11 15.45
N ALA A 265 -0.41 8.51 15.85
CA ALA A 265 -0.41 7.43 16.83
C ALA A 265 -1.52 6.43 16.53
N THR A 266 -1.26 5.18 16.86
CA THR A 266 -2.25 4.11 16.83
C THR A 266 -2.36 3.44 18.19
N MET A 267 -3.55 2.93 18.51
CA MET A 267 -3.80 2.16 19.72
C MET A 267 -4.72 0.99 19.43
N THR A 268 -4.28 -0.22 19.76
CA THR A 268 -5.07 -1.46 19.61
C THR A 268 -5.62 -1.88 20.97
N LEU A 269 -6.92 -2.04 21.05
CA LEU A 269 -7.67 -2.46 22.24
C LEU A 269 -8.53 -3.67 21.88
N LYS A 270 -8.21 -4.83 22.32
CA LYS A 270 -8.95 -6.09 22.11
C LYS A 270 -9.68 -6.20 20.74
N ASN A 271 -10.83 -5.54 20.58
CA ASN A 271 -11.67 -5.55 19.38
C ASN A 271 -11.75 -4.16 18.70
N TRP A 272 -10.90 -3.21 19.10
CA TRP A 272 -10.92 -1.84 18.60
C TRP A 272 -9.52 -1.37 18.27
N ASP A 273 -9.40 -0.66 17.16
CA ASP A 273 -8.23 0.10 16.78
C ASP A 273 -8.58 1.58 16.72
N LEU A 274 -7.72 2.39 17.29
CA LEU A 274 -7.81 3.85 17.19
C LEU A 274 -6.58 4.32 16.43
N ALA A 275 -6.78 5.19 15.45
CA ALA A 275 -5.69 5.75 14.67
C ALA A 275 -5.90 7.24 14.45
N VAL A 276 -4.84 8.03 14.62
CA VAL A 276 -4.81 9.45 14.26
C VAL A 276 -3.50 9.74 13.57
N PHE A 277 -3.56 10.47 12.46
CA PHE A 277 -2.38 10.89 11.71
C PHE A 277 -2.62 12.27 11.10
N THR A 278 -1.60 13.11 11.15
CA THR A 278 -1.60 14.42 10.49
C THR A 278 -0.37 14.50 9.60
N ASP A 279 -0.55 14.99 8.40
CA ASP A 279 0.52 15.13 7.42
C ASP A 279 0.44 16.43 6.62
N TYR A 280 1.50 16.71 5.91
CA TYR A 280 1.63 17.79 4.96
C TYR A 280 2.37 17.34 3.72
N MET A 281 1.89 17.79 2.58
CA MET A 281 2.57 17.66 1.30
C MET A 281 2.44 18.94 0.48
N GLU A 282 3.33 19.10 -0.49
CA GLU A 282 3.29 20.19 -1.45
C GLU A 282 3.46 19.62 -2.86
N VAL A 283 2.53 19.96 -3.77
CA VAL A 283 2.55 19.58 -5.18
C VAL A 283 2.48 20.84 -6.02
N LEU A 284 3.48 21.07 -6.87
CA LEU A 284 3.57 22.23 -7.77
C LEU A 284 3.37 23.59 -7.05
N GLY A 285 3.83 23.68 -5.80
CA GLY A 285 3.71 24.90 -4.99
C GLY A 285 2.38 25.07 -4.25
N PHE A 286 1.47 24.11 -4.34
CA PHE A 286 0.23 24.07 -3.55
C PHE A 286 0.42 23.11 -2.37
N GLY A 287 0.20 23.61 -1.16
CA GLY A 287 0.32 22.84 0.07
C GLY A 287 -1.02 22.25 0.52
N GLN A 288 -1.00 21.02 1.04
CA GLN A 288 -2.16 20.41 1.68
C GLN A 288 -1.78 19.86 3.05
N TRP A 289 -2.55 20.24 4.05
CA TRP A 289 -2.61 19.59 5.35
C TRP A 289 -3.76 18.59 5.37
N SER A 290 -3.49 17.38 5.87
CA SER A 290 -4.53 16.38 6.11
C SER A 290 -4.44 15.83 7.52
N THR A 291 -5.58 15.50 8.10
CA THR A 291 -5.67 14.76 9.36
C THR A 291 -6.71 13.67 9.22
N GLU A 292 -6.32 12.44 9.50
CA GLU A 292 -7.23 11.29 9.56
C GLU A 292 -7.42 10.88 11.02
N ILE A 293 -8.68 10.63 11.40
CA ILE A 293 -9.07 10.05 12.70
C ILE A 293 -9.95 8.86 12.41
N GLY A 294 -9.49 7.65 12.72
CA GLY A 294 -10.17 6.41 12.44
C GLY A 294 -10.40 5.56 13.68
N ILE A 295 -11.52 4.83 13.71
CA ILE A 295 -11.86 3.85 14.73
C ILE A 295 -12.20 2.54 14.02
N GLY A 296 -11.34 1.52 14.12
CA GLY A 296 -11.61 0.17 13.62
C GLY A 296 -12.35 -0.65 14.68
N TRP A 297 -13.46 -1.28 14.32
CA TRP A 297 -14.18 -2.23 15.16
C TRP A 297 -14.16 -3.61 14.51
N HIS A 298 -13.43 -4.54 15.11
CA HIS A 298 -13.40 -5.96 14.71
C HIS A 298 -14.65 -6.65 15.26
N VAL A 299 -15.70 -6.68 14.45
CA VAL A 299 -17.00 -7.28 14.79
C VAL A 299 -16.86 -8.79 14.94
N SER A 300 -16.08 -9.42 14.07
CA SER A 300 -15.72 -10.83 14.09
C SER A 300 -14.33 -11.03 13.48
N GLU A 301 -13.89 -12.28 13.36
CA GLU A 301 -12.61 -12.63 12.70
C GLU A 301 -12.58 -12.28 11.21
N VAL A 302 -13.76 -12.15 10.58
CA VAL A 302 -13.90 -11.89 9.14
C VAL A 302 -14.52 -10.54 8.82
N LEU A 303 -15.00 -9.76 9.80
CA LEU A 303 -15.71 -8.50 9.57
C LEU A 303 -15.13 -7.37 10.41
N THR A 304 -14.68 -6.33 9.74
CA THR A 304 -14.25 -5.07 10.35
C THR A 304 -15.08 -3.90 9.82
N VAL A 305 -15.47 -3.00 10.70
CA VAL A 305 -16.17 -1.74 10.38
C VAL A 305 -15.34 -0.58 10.90
N LYS A 306 -15.10 0.43 10.05
CA LYS A 306 -14.18 1.53 10.38
C LYS A 306 -14.77 2.87 9.96
N PRO A 307 -15.41 3.61 10.87
CA PRO A 307 -15.69 5.03 10.71
C PRO A 307 -14.39 5.84 10.74
N VAL A 308 -14.26 6.76 9.80
CA VAL A 308 -13.10 7.65 9.65
C VAL A 308 -13.58 9.07 9.39
N LEU A 309 -12.89 10.05 9.95
CA LEU A 309 -13.05 11.47 9.65
C LEU A 309 -11.74 11.99 9.07
N HIS A 310 -11.82 12.58 7.89
CA HIS A 310 -10.74 13.34 7.27
C HIS A 310 -11.00 14.83 7.41
N ILE A 311 -9.99 15.56 7.83
CA ILE A 311 -9.95 17.01 7.92
C ILE A 311 -8.84 17.47 6.98
N MET A 312 -9.18 18.19 5.92
CA MET A 312 -8.24 18.61 4.90
C MET A 312 -8.26 20.11 4.72
N LYS A 313 -7.10 20.67 4.48
CA LYS A 313 -6.93 22.09 4.18
C LYS A 313 -5.92 22.24 3.06
N LEU A 314 -6.41 22.62 1.89
CA LEU A 314 -5.60 23.10 0.78
C LEU A 314 -5.26 24.56 1.02
N ASP A 315 -4.07 25.02 0.59
CA ASP A 315 -3.67 26.42 0.71
C ASP A 315 -4.75 27.36 0.16
N GLU A 316 -5.01 28.47 0.86
CA GLU A 316 -5.99 29.48 0.52
C GLU A 316 -7.47 29.01 0.47
N GLU A 317 -7.76 27.72 0.65
CA GLU A 317 -9.12 27.19 0.72
C GLU A 317 -9.63 27.03 2.16
N ASP A 318 -10.95 26.91 2.28
CA ASP A 318 -11.57 26.55 3.56
C ASP A 318 -11.27 25.10 3.94
N THR A 319 -11.22 24.84 5.24
CA THR A 319 -11.09 23.47 5.75
C THR A 319 -12.28 22.63 5.32
N LYS A 320 -12.02 21.46 4.74
CA LYS A 320 -13.01 20.47 4.32
C LYS A 320 -13.04 19.29 5.28
N LEU A 321 -14.23 18.76 5.46
CA LEU A 321 -14.48 17.56 6.25
C LEU A 321 -15.07 16.49 5.35
N VAL A 322 -14.48 15.29 5.40
CA VAL A 322 -15.01 14.10 4.70
C VAL A 322 -15.16 12.98 5.71
N GLY A 323 -16.37 12.47 5.81
CA GLY A 323 -16.66 11.25 6.55
C GLY A 323 -16.48 10.03 5.64
N LEU A 324 -15.86 8.97 6.16
CA LEU A 324 -15.74 7.70 5.48
C LEU A 324 -16.18 6.57 6.41
N MET A 325 -16.99 5.65 5.90
CA MET A 325 -17.34 4.41 6.58
C MET A 325 -16.81 3.25 5.75
N ARG A 326 -15.78 2.58 6.23
CA ARG A 326 -15.22 1.36 5.62
C ARG A 326 -15.82 0.12 6.24
N VAL A 327 -16.21 -0.82 5.40
CA VAL A 327 -16.56 -2.20 5.78
C VAL A 327 -15.62 -3.14 5.03
N CYS A 328 -14.95 -4.02 5.76
CA CYS A 328 -14.05 -5.02 5.19
C CYS A 328 -14.47 -6.42 5.62
N ILE A 329 -14.55 -7.33 4.64
CA ILE A 329 -14.85 -8.76 4.82
C ILE A 329 -13.68 -9.55 4.26
N GLU A 330 -13.06 -10.40 5.09
CA GLU A 330 -11.91 -11.26 4.73
C GLU A 330 -12.29 -12.74 4.91
N LEU A 331 -12.00 -13.58 3.87
CA LEU A 331 -12.35 -15.02 3.83
C LEU A 331 -11.13 -15.88 3.53
#